data_81b93e38cc0c05ec7f8125e364dc2ba3
#
_entry.id   81b93e38cc0c05ec7f8125e364dc2ba3
#
_cell.length_a   1.000
_cell.length_b   1.000
_cell.length_c   1.000
_cell.angle_alpha   90.00
_cell.angle_beta   90.00
_cell.angle_gamma   90.00
#
_symmetry.space_group_name_H-M   'P 1'
#
loop_
_entity.id
_entity.type
_entity.pdbx_description
1 polymer ?
#
loop_
_entity_poly.entity_id
_entity_poly.type
_entity_poly.pdbx_seq_one_letter_code
_entity_poly.pdbx_strand_id
1 'polypeptide(L)'
;MKKTSSILINLFMIIITGGTWLLILVPYLIWSNRKTKSKAPVVTRTGEPGTKFQGSKFAQDGSRGSIFSYASFDKGNELDVPFALIDLETTGLDHKSHRIIEVAVRKIDSSGNLIDEFSTLINPERTDVGPTFIHHIKPEDLHDAPLFSEVAPLLMEKLSGSIVVAHHAAFEDSFLASELRRIGFGVPEIPCLDTLWLSRNALDLPNYKLATVTSAFGVSEIDAHTALGDVRMVSQVLPMLLAKGKVLKFQAVPIELKHDGSSIKLKTRVSNLSKGEEGWMKNIMNKLPESSLGLSDEVSFAYLELLSQSLSDSKITGDEAKQLAKLAGSAGLGAEQLRQLHEKFFASVEALALEDGVVSNVEAKKLEKIKKELGI
;
A
#
# COMPACT_ATOMS: atom_id res chain seq x y z
N MET A 1 -4.40 37.98 39.91
CA MET A 1 -5.67 37.28 40.00
C MET A 1 -6.51 37.48 38.72
N LYS A 2 -6.24 36.76 37.64
CA LYS A 2 -7.06 36.74 36.37
C LYS A 2 -6.63 35.56 35.51
N LYS A 3 -6.66 34.32 35.99
CA LYS A 3 -6.40 33.12 35.19
C LYS A 3 -7.33 31.92 35.48
N THR A 4 -8.37 32.13 36.28
CA THR A 4 -9.27 31.04 36.70
C THR A 4 -10.65 31.03 36.03
N SER A 5 -10.99 32.04 35.20
CA SER A 5 -12.32 32.12 34.56
C SER A 5 -12.46 31.36 33.23
N SER A 6 -11.36 31.05 32.56
CA SER A 6 -11.44 30.40 31.20
C SER A 6 -11.61 28.87 31.27
N ILE A 7 -11.28 28.24 32.40
CA ILE A 7 -11.37 26.78 32.55
C ILE A 7 -12.81 26.34 32.91
N LEU A 8 -13.56 27.19 33.58
CA LEU A 8 -14.93 26.87 34.00
C LEU A 8 -15.98 27.00 32.88
N ILE A 9 -15.73 27.83 31.86
CA ILE A 9 -16.66 28.01 30.74
C ILE A 9 -16.62 26.81 29.77
N ASN A 10 -15.47 26.14 29.67
CA ASN A 10 -15.32 24.94 28.80
C ASN A 10 -15.93 23.68 29.44
N LEU A 11 -16.12 23.66 30.79
CA LEU A 11 -16.72 22.49 31.44
C LEU A 11 -18.26 22.52 31.39
N PHE A 12 -18.88 23.68 31.16
CA PHE A 12 -20.36 23.82 31.15
C PHE A 12 -21.00 23.51 29.80
N MET A 13 -20.23 23.59 28.70
CA MET A 13 -20.72 23.20 27.35
C MET A 13 -20.69 21.69 27.10
N ILE A 14 -20.08 20.90 27.96
CA ILE A 14 -19.94 19.46 27.85
C ILE A 14 -21.21 18.69 28.23
N ILE A 15 -22.13 19.34 28.96
CA ILE A 15 -23.31 18.65 29.53
C ILE A 15 -24.56 18.75 28.64
N ILE A 16 -24.58 19.56 27.59
CA ILE A 16 -25.81 19.87 26.83
C ILE A 16 -25.91 19.18 25.46
N THR A 17 -24.84 18.62 24.93
CA THR A 17 -24.91 17.89 23.64
C THR A 17 -24.37 16.48 23.78
N GLY A 18 -25.28 15.52 23.66
CA GLY A 18 -25.04 14.07 23.85
C GLY A 18 -23.76 13.54 23.17
N GLY A 19 -22.98 13.03 23.98
CA GLY A 19 -21.76 12.27 24.11
C GLY A 19 -21.02 11.63 22.96
N THR A 20 -21.10 11.98 21.71
CA THR A 20 -20.37 11.29 20.64
C THR A 20 -19.31 12.12 19.88
N TRP A 21 -19.24 13.43 20.11
CA TRP A 21 -18.29 14.32 19.41
C TRP A 21 -16.98 14.62 20.17
N LEU A 22 -16.87 14.20 21.41
CA LEU A 22 -15.76 14.61 22.29
C LEU A 22 -14.47 13.83 22.10
N LEU A 23 -14.52 12.64 21.47
CA LEU A 23 -13.32 11.82 21.25
C LEU A 23 -12.45 12.29 20.09
N ILE A 24 -12.98 13.14 19.22
CA ILE A 24 -12.28 13.61 17.99
C ILE A 24 -11.63 14.99 18.20
N LEU A 25 -12.21 15.86 19.04
CA LEU A 25 -11.77 17.25 19.22
C LEU A 25 -10.56 17.44 20.17
N VAL A 26 -10.38 16.57 21.13
CA VAL A 26 -9.28 16.70 22.11
C VAL A 26 -7.92 16.38 21.48
N PRO A 27 -7.74 15.35 20.66
CA PRO A 27 -6.50 15.13 19.94
C PRO A 27 -6.17 16.25 18.95
N TYR A 28 -7.18 16.81 18.27
CA TYR A 28 -7.02 17.90 17.31
C TYR A 28 -6.52 19.21 17.95
N LEU A 29 -7.03 19.56 19.14
CA LEU A 29 -6.61 20.77 19.84
C LEU A 29 -5.21 20.66 20.46
N ILE A 30 -4.77 19.45 20.82
CA ILE A 30 -3.41 19.22 21.32
C ILE A 30 -2.41 19.27 20.14
N TRP A 31 -2.79 18.81 18.97
CA TRP A 31 -1.98 18.85 17.76
C TRP A 31 -1.85 20.28 17.19
N SER A 32 -2.91 21.06 17.16
CA SER A 32 -2.91 22.42 16.58
C SER A 32 -2.06 23.43 17.36
N ASN A 33 -1.75 23.15 18.64
CA ASN A 33 -0.94 24.04 19.48
C ASN A 33 0.58 23.80 19.42
N ARG A 34 1.05 22.79 18.67
CA ARG A 34 2.49 22.53 18.46
C ARG A 34 3.03 23.17 17.19
N LYS A 35 2.68 24.41 16.90
CA LYS A 35 3.33 25.18 15.83
C LYS A 35 4.69 25.72 16.30
N THR A 36 5.72 24.89 16.30
CA THR A 36 7.10 25.36 16.23
C THR A 36 7.48 25.46 14.75
N LYS A 37 7.64 26.67 14.26
CA LYS A 37 8.08 26.97 12.90
C LYS A 37 9.55 26.55 12.73
N SER A 38 9.78 25.34 12.24
CA SER A 38 11.06 24.98 11.64
C SER A 38 10.85 24.96 10.12
N LYS A 39 11.39 25.95 9.42
CA LYS A 39 11.51 25.90 7.96
C LYS A 39 12.64 24.92 7.64
N ALA A 40 12.30 23.70 7.27
CA ALA A 40 13.27 22.78 6.68
C ALA A 40 13.79 23.37 5.34
N PRO A 41 15.08 23.22 5.04
CA PRO A 41 15.62 23.72 3.76
C PRO A 41 15.06 22.88 2.61
N VAL A 42 14.28 23.51 1.75
CA VAL A 42 13.87 22.94 0.46
C VAL A 42 15.04 23.13 -0.50
N VAL A 43 15.63 22.03 -0.96
CA VAL A 43 16.66 22.08 -2.00
C VAL A 43 15.97 22.13 -3.36
N THR A 44 15.79 23.32 -3.88
CA THR A 44 15.34 23.54 -5.26
C THR A 44 16.49 23.22 -6.22
N ARG A 45 16.37 22.14 -6.98
CA ARG A 45 17.19 21.90 -8.16
C ARG A 45 16.29 21.96 -9.39
N THR A 46 16.33 23.10 -10.08
CA THR A 46 15.80 23.22 -11.43
C THR A 46 16.78 22.56 -12.39
N GLY A 47 16.44 21.35 -12.91
CA GLY A 47 17.19 20.74 -14.00
C GLY A 47 16.73 21.32 -15.33
N GLU A 48 17.66 21.68 -16.21
CA GLU A 48 17.35 22.01 -17.60
C GLU A 48 16.84 20.76 -18.35
N PRO A 49 15.96 20.90 -19.36
CA PRO A 49 15.49 19.77 -20.16
C PRO A 49 16.68 19.08 -20.82
N GLY A 50 16.83 17.78 -20.59
CA GLY A 50 17.91 16.99 -21.20
C GLY A 50 19.16 16.77 -20.34
N THR A 51 19.26 17.33 -19.16
CA THR A 51 20.36 17.02 -18.24
C THR A 51 20.17 15.62 -17.66
N LYS A 52 21.04 14.69 -18.06
CA LYS A 52 21.19 13.41 -17.37
C LYS A 52 21.52 13.71 -15.92
N PHE A 53 20.58 13.49 -15.00
CA PHE A 53 20.88 13.54 -13.59
C PHE A 53 21.98 12.51 -13.32
N GLN A 54 23.19 12.97 -13.03
CA GLN A 54 24.17 12.14 -12.37
C GLN A 54 23.71 11.99 -10.92
N GLY A 55 22.75 11.06 -10.71
CA GLY A 55 22.30 10.67 -9.40
C GLY A 55 23.46 10.08 -8.64
N SER A 56 23.86 10.76 -7.57
CA SER A 56 24.74 10.18 -6.57
C SER A 56 24.02 8.95 -5.99
N LYS A 57 24.57 7.79 -6.26
CA LYS A 57 24.23 6.53 -5.60
C LYS A 57 22.89 5.87 -5.94
N PHE A 58 22.58 5.58 -7.18
CA PHE A 58 22.13 4.22 -7.47
C PHE A 58 23.29 3.31 -7.04
N ALA A 59 23.04 2.41 -6.10
CA ALA A 59 24.08 1.52 -5.63
C ALA A 59 24.77 0.88 -6.82
N GLN A 60 26.04 1.18 -7.02
CA GLN A 60 26.86 0.66 -8.10
C GLN A 60 27.13 -0.85 -7.96
N ASP A 61 26.66 -1.45 -6.86
CA ASP A 61 26.96 -2.82 -6.46
C ASP A 61 25.86 -3.85 -6.79
N GLY A 62 24.80 -3.46 -7.50
CA GLY A 62 23.75 -4.41 -7.94
C GLY A 62 22.89 -5.02 -6.82
N SER A 63 23.14 -4.70 -5.55
CA SER A 63 22.32 -5.13 -4.43
C SER A 63 21.20 -4.12 -4.20
N ARG A 64 19.94 -4.53 -4.36
CA ARG A 64 18.68 -3.83 -4.08
C ARG A 64 18.69 -2.37 -4.51
N GLY A 65 18.34 -2.11 -5.76
CA GLY A 65 18.05 -0.74 -6.19
C GLY A 65 16.89 -0.19 -5.38
N SER A 66 17.21 0.67 -4.41
CA SER A 66 16.27 1.43 -3.60
C SER A 66 16.38 2.89 -3.98
N ILE A 67 15.23 3.54 -4.11
CA ILE A 67 15.14 5.01 -4.26
C ILE A 67 14.52 5.64 -3.02
N PHE A 68 13.99 4.84 -2.07
CA PHE A 68 13.35 5.33 -0.87
C PHE A 68 14.30 5.35 0.34
N SER A 69 14.23 6.43 1.09
CA SER A 69 14.85 6.61 2.40
C SER A 69 13.75 6.57 3.45
N TYR A 70 13.69 5.45 4.18
CA TYR A 70 12.56 5.14 5.06
C TYR A 70 12.57 5.97 6.34
N ALA A 71 11.36 6.30 6.81
CA ALA A 71 11.12 6.93 8.09
C ALA A 71 11.66 6.11 9.26
N SER A 72 12.06 6.80 10.33
CA SER A 72 12.42 6.18 11.61
C SER A 72 11.87 7.01 12.77
N PHE A 73 11.98 6.49 14.01
CA PHE A 73 11.59 7.26 15.20
C PHE A 73 12.76 8.02 15.85
N ASP A 74 13.98 7.70 15.49
CA ASP A 74 15.19 8.13 16.21
C ASP A 74 16.22 8.88 15.35
N LYS A 75 16.19 8.73 14.01
CA LYS A 75 17.21 9.26 13.11
C LYS A 75 16.64 10.14 12.01
N GLY A 76 17.21 11.34 11.84
CA GLY A 76 16.83 12.30 10.82
C GLY A 76 16.11 13.52 11.37
N ASN A 77 15.39 14.21 10.48
CA ASN A 77 14.66 15.44 10.77
C ASN A 77 13.16 15.24 10.62
N GLU A 78 12.38 16.00 11.38
CA GLU A 78 10.94 16.14 11.12
C GLU A 78 10.75 16.94 9.84
N LEU A 79 9.80 16.52 9.02
CA LEU A 79 9.44 17.19 7.78
C LEU A 79 8.00 17.69 7.86
N ASP A 80 7.78 18.97 7.53
CA ASP A 80 6.44 19.58 7.42
C ASP A 80 6.14 19.82 5.94
N VAL A 81 5.82 18.74 5.24
CA VAL A 81 5.55 18.73 3.81
C VAL A 81 4.35 17.80 3.53
N PRO A 82 3.69 17.91 2.36
CA PRO A 82 2.64 17.00 1.95
C PRO A 82 3.08 15.55 1.92
N PHE A 83 2.09 14.65 1.95
CA PHE A 83 2.25 13.22 1.70
C PHE A 83 1.79 12.89 0.27
N ALA A 84 2.61 12.14 -0.46
CA ALA A 84 2.26 11.58 -1.77
C ALA A 84 2.12 10.05 -1.62
N LEU A 85 0.88 9.59 -1.51
CA LEU A 85 0.56 8.18 -1.39
C LEU A 85 0.65 7.54 -2.76
N ILE A 86 1.37 6.44 -2.87
CA ILE A 86 1.57 5.71 -4.13
C ILE A 86 1.17 4.25 -3.95
N ASP A 87 0.61 3.69 -5.02
CA ASP A 87 0.34 2.26 -5.16
C ASP A 87 0.53 1.82 -6.61
N LEU A 88 0.93 0.58 -6.82
CA LEU A 88 1.27 -0.01 -8.10
C LEU A 88 0.55 -1.33 -8.32
N GLU A 89 0.00 -1.52 -9.53
CA GLU A 89 -0.32 -2.86 -10.02
C GLU A 89 0.78 -3.34 -10.96
N THR A 90 1.08 -4.62 -10.90
CA THR A 90 2.22 -5.19 -11.62
C THR A 90 1.88 -6.53 -12.30
N THR A 91 2.69 -6.93 -13.27
CA THR A 91 2.53 -8.24 -13.93
C THR A 91 2.97 -9.42 -13.05
N GLY A 92 3.44 -9.18 -11.83
CA GLY A 92 3.89 -10.19 -10.86
C GLY A 92 4.82 -9.59 -9.83
N LEU A 93 5.38 -10.39 -8.94
CA LEU A 93 6.04 -9.92 -7.72
C LEU A 93 7.55 -9.61 -7.86
N ASP A 94 8.24 -10.23 -8.83
CA ASP A 94 9.68 -10.01 -8.99
C ASP A 94 9.95 -8.80 -9.91
N HIS A 95 10.34 -7.69 -9.34
CA HIS A 95 10.66 -6.44 -10.03
C HIS A 95 11.73 -6.56 -11.13
N LYS A 96 12.54 -7.63 -11.16
CA LYS A 96 13.56 -7.86 -12.19
C LYS A 96 12.96 -8.40 -13.48
N SER A 97 11.92 -9.21 -13.38
CA SER A 97 11.28 -9.90 -14.49
C SER A 97 9.88 -9.38 -14.81
N HIS A 98 9.25 -8.65 -13.89
CA HIS A 98 7.90 -8.12 -14.05
C HIS A 98 7.90 -6.60 -14.27
N ARG A 99 6.74 -6.07 -14.65
CA ARG A 99 6.55 -4.68 -15.07
C ARG A 99 5.40 -4.03 -14.31
N ILE A 100 5.44 -2.73 -14.14
CA ILE A 100 4.30 -1.93 -13.67
C ILE A 100 3.25 -1.85 -14.79
N ILE A 101 1.96 -2.04 -14.45
CA ILE A 101 0.82 -1.95 -15.36
C ILE A 101 -0.22 -0.90 -14.94
N GLU A 102 -0.19 -0.44 -13.71
CA GLU A 102 -0.95 0.70 -13.24
C GLU A 102 -0.15 1.44 -12.16
N VAL A 103 -0.31 2.73 -12.09
CA VAL A 103 0.20 3.55 -11.00
C VAL A 103 -0.87 4.53 -10.58
N ALA A 104 -1.00 4.74 -9.28
CA ALA A 104 -1.78 5.83 -8.71
C ALA A 104 -0.96 6.62 -7.70
N VAL A 105 -1.19 7.92 -7.66
CA VAL A 105 -0.65 8.83 -6.65
C VAL A 105 -1.78 9.70 -6.13
N ARG A 106 -1.89 9.78 -4.80
CA ARG A 106 -2.80 10.70 -4.12
C ARG A 106 -2.01 11.59 -3.19
N LYS A 107 -2.00 12.88 -3.45
CA LYS A 107 -1.29 13.87 -2.65
C LYS A 107 -2.23 14.52 -1.66
N ILE A 108 -1.86 14.52 -0.38
CA ILE A 108 -2.63 15.15 0.69
C ILE A 108 -1.73 16.07 1.53
N ASP A 109 -2.31 17.07 2.15
CA ASP A 109 -1.61 17.89 3.14
C ASP A 109 -1.49 17.15 4.49
N SER A 110 -0.80 17.78 5.44
CA SER A 110 -0.62 17.23 6.80
C SER A 110 -1.93 17.10 7.59
N SER A 111 -3.01 17.69 7.12
CA SER A 111 -4.36 17.58 7.70
C SER A 111 -5.23 16.50 7.03
N GLY A 112 -4.72 15.86 5.97
CA GLY A 112 -5.43 14.84 5.20
C GLY A 112 -6.30 15.40 4.05
N ASN A 113 -6.24 16.72 3.77
CA ASN A 113 -6.98 17.29 2.67
C ASN A 113 -6.32 16.95 1.33
N LEU A 114 -7.14 16.63 0.34
CA LEU A 114 -6.68 16.33 -1.02
C LEU A 114 -6.05 17.57 -1.66
N ILE A 115 -4.82 17.40 -2.16
CA ILE A 115 -4.11 18.39 -2.97
C ILE A 115 -4.18 18.01 -4.45
N ASP A 116 -3.91 16.75 -4.79
CA ASP A 116 -3.85 16.25 -6.16
C ASP A 116 -4.11 14.74 -6.19
N GLU A 117 -4.59 14.24 -7.32
CA GLU A 117 -4.81 12.81 -7.55
C GLU A 117 -4.48 12.47 -9.00
N PHE A 118 -3.75 11.40 -9.19
CA PHE A 118 -3.25 10.94 -10.48
C PHE A 118 -3.35 9.43 -10.56
N SER A 119 -3.79 8.90 -11.67
CA SER A 119 -3.67 7.46 -11.99
C SER A 119 -3.60 7.23 -13.48
N THR A 120 -2.88 6.18 -13.88
CA THR A 120 -2.86 5.72 -15.27
C THR A 120 -2.49 4.26 -15.38
N LEU A 121 -3.06 3.58 -16.35
CA LEU A 121 -2.57 2.31 -16.85
C LEU A 121 -1.24 2.53 -17.58
N ILE A 122 -0.39 1.51 -17.60
CA ILE A 122 0.93 1.53 -18.23
C ILE A 122 1.08 0.29 -19.11
N ASN A 123 1.49 0.48 -20.34
CA ASN A 123 1.80 -0.63 -21.25
C ASN A 123 3.11 -1.30 -20.81
N PRO A 124 3.09 -2.58 -20.40
CA PRO A 124 4.28 -3.28 -19.92
C PRO A 124 5.20 -3.76 -21.06
N GLU A 125 4.88 -3.45 -22.32
CA GLU A 125 5.61 -3.91 -23.51
C GLU A 125 5.68 -5.44 -23.62
N ARG A 126 4.64 -6.13 -23.11
CA ARG A 126 4.52 -7.59 -23.11
C ARG A 126 3.04 -8.00 -23.08
N THR A 127 2.76 -9.23 -23.52
CA THR A 127 1.40 -9.78 -23.55
C THR A 127 0.97 -10.44 -22.25
N ASP A 128 1.92 -10.94 -21.45
CA ASP A 128 1.64 -11.49 -20.13
C ASP A 128 1.50 -10.35 -19.12
N VAL A 129 0.29 -10.12 -18.66
CA VAL A 129 -0.07 -9.05 -17.72
C VAL A 129 -0.19 -9.54 -16.27
N GLY A 130 0.05 -10.83 -16.02
CA GLY A 130 0.04 -11.40 -14.69
C GLY A 130 -1.35 -11.82 -14.21
N PRO A 131 -1.60 -11.80 -12.88
CA PRO A 131 -2.82 -12.35 -12.27
C PRO A 131 -4.02 -11.42 -12.43
N THR A 132 -4.69 -11.49 -13.58
CA THR A 132 -5.84 -10.63 -13.92
C THR A 132 -7.01 -10.75 -12.95
N PHE A 133 -7.10 -11.84 -12.20
CA PHE A 133 -8.14 -12.01 -11.17
C PHE A 133 -7.85 -11.23 -9.86
N ILE A 134 -6.64 -10.69 -9.69
CA ILE A 134 -6.28 -9.78 -8.60
C ILE A 134 -6.55 -8.33 -9.02
N HIS A 135 -5.78 -7.85 -9.98
CA HIS A 135 -5.82 -6.45 -10.41
C HIS A 135 -6.88 -6.17 -11.48
N HIS A 136 -7.56 -7.19 -12.03
CA HIS A 136 -8.63 -7.09 -13.03
C HIS A 136 -8.27 -6.33 -14.32
N ILE A 137 -6.98 -6.13 -14.61
CA ILE A 137 -6.48 -5.48 -15.82
C ILE A 137 -6.22 -6.56 -16.87
N LYS A 138 -6.84 -6.42 -18.03
CA LYS A 138 -6.68 -7.36 -19.13
C LYS A 138 -5.66 -6.85 -20.16
N PRO A 139 -5.06 -7.73 -20.97
CA PRO A 139 -4.11 -7.31 -22.01
C PRO A 139 -4.65 -6.21 -22.95
N GLU A 140 -5.93 -6.30 -23.30
CA GLU A 140 -6.59 -5.29 -24.15
C GLU A 140 -6.70 -3.91 -23.49
N ASP A 141 -6.73 -3.83 -22.17
CA ASP A 141 -6.76 -2.57 -21.44
C ASP A 141 -5.42 -1.83 -21.54
N LEU A 142 -4.34 -2.55 -21.77
CA LEU A 142 -2.97 -2.01 -21.76
C LEU A 142 -2.43 -1.67 -23.16
N HIS A 143 -3.11 -2.12 -24.24
CA HIS A 143 -2.62 -1.95 -25.61
C HIS A 143 -2.34 -0.48 -25.96
N ASP A 144 -3.27 0.43 -25.63
CA ASP A 144 -3.17 1.86 -25.91
C ASP A 144 -2.72 2.69 -24.71
N ALA A 145 -2.25 2.05 -23.64
CA ALA A 145 -1.74 2.73 -22.47
C ALA A 145 -0.33 3.30 -22.78
N PRO A 146 0.06 4.42 -22.15
CA PRO A 146 1.39 4.98 -22.31
C PRO A 146 2.47 4.03 -21.79
N LEU A 147 3.68 4.17 -22.30
CA LEU A 147 4.85 3.47 -21.79
C LEU A 147 5.30 4.07 -20.45
N PHE A 148 5.98 3.27 -19.62
CA PHE A 148 6.53 3.80 -18.37
C PHE A 148 7.50 4.97 -18.60
N SER A 149 8.28 4.94 -19.68
CA SER A 149 9.21 6.03 -20.06
C SER A 149 8.49 7.36 -20.34
N GLU A 150 7.25 7.30 -20.80
CA GLU A 150 6.43 8.50 -21.04
C GLU A 150 5.82 9.01 -19.73
N VAL A 151 5.41 8.10 -18.83
CA VAL A 151 4.74 8.43 -17.57
C VAL A 151 5.72 8.88 -16.49
N ALA A 152 6.94 8.35 -16.46
CA ALA A 152 7.90 8.54 -15.38
C ALA A 152 8.19 10.02 -15.04
N PRO A 153 8.39 10.96 -15.99
CA PRO A 153 8.62 12.35 -15.64
C PRO A 153 7.45 12.99 -14.88
N LEU A 154 6.21 12.71 -15.32
CA LEU A 154 5.00 13.20 -14.66
C LEU A 154 4.80 12.53 -13.30
N LEU A 155 5.01 11.21 -13.20
CA LEU A 155 4.95 10.48 -11.94
C LEU A 155 5.90 11.07 -10.91
N MET A 156 7.14 11.33 -11.30
CA MET A 156 8.15 11.92 -10.40
C MET A 156 7.80 13.36 -10.00
N GLU A 157 7.15 14.14 -10.86
CA GLU A 157 6.59 15.44 -10.49
C GLU A 157 5.46 15.28 -9.44
N LYS A 158 4.57 14.29 -9.59
CA LYS A 158 3.51 14.03 -8.62
C LYS A 158 4.05 13.65 -7.23
N LEU A 159 5.15 12.95 -7.16
CA LEU A 159 5.85 12.62 -5.90
C LEU A 159 6.68 13.79 -5.34
N SER A 160 6.98 14.80 -6.16
CA SER A 160 7.85 15.93 -5.82
C SER A 160 7.34 16.73 -4.62
N GLY A 161 8.26 17.27 -3.82
CA GLY A 161 7.96 18.11 -2.66
C GLY A 161 7.24 17.42 -1.52
N SER A 162 7.24 16.08 -1.46
CA SER A 162 6.43 15.31 -0.54
C SER A 162 7.23 14.19 0.14
N ILE A 163 6.69 13.68 1.25
CA ILE A 163 7.04 12.35 1.76
C ILE A 163 6.21 11.34 0.96
N VAL A 164 6.87 10.40 0.29
CA VAL A 164 6.19 9.28 -0.38
C VAL A 164 5.64 8.33 0.68
N VAL A 165 4.42 7.85 0.49
CA VAL A 165 3.77 6.92 1.41
C VAL A 165 3.24 5.73 0.63
N ALA A 166 3.51 4.53 1.10
CA ALA A 166 2.93 3.31 0.55
C ALA A 166 2.60 2.31 1.66
N HIS A 167 1.70 1.38 1.39
CA HIS A 167 1.43 0.27 2.28
C HIS A 167 2.24 -0.94 1.83
N HIS A 168 3.35 -1.23 2.54
CA HIS A 168 4.40 -2.17 2.14
C HIS A 168 5.38 -1.56 1.10
N ALA A 169 5.87 -0.38 1.41
CA ALA A 169 6.64 0.48 0.51
C ALA A 169 7.89 -0.16 -0.13
N ALA A 170 8.39 -1.29 0.39
CA ALA A 170 9.50 -2.03 -0.22
C ALA A 170 9.15 -2.60 -1.59
N PHE A 171 7.87 -2.92 -1.83
CA PHE A 171 7.38 -3.39 -3.12
C PHE A 171 7.43 -2.26 -4.16
N GLU A 172 6.83 -1.09 -3.85
CA GLU A 172 6.84 0.08 -4.73
C GLU A 172 8.26 0.56 -5.01
N ASP A 173 9.11 0.60 -3.99
CA ASP A 173 10.52 0.98 -4.10
C ASP A 173 11.25 0.11 -5.13
N SER A 174 11.12 -1.21 -5.00
CA SER A 174 11.78 -2.19 -5.87
C SER A 174 11.35 -2.07 -7.33
N PHE A 175 10.05 -1.92 -7.57
CA PHE A 175 9.49 -1.78 -8.91
C PHE A 175 9.84 -0.43 -9.54
N LEU A 176 9.65 0.67 -8.81
CA LEU A 176 10.01 2.01 -9.31
C LEU A 176 11.49 2.10 -9.62
N ALA A 177 12.36 1.63 -8.71
CA ALA A 177 13.80 1.63 -8.94
C ALA A 177 14.19 0.80 -10.19
N SER A 178 13.52 -0.33 -10.42
CA SER A 178 13.76 -1.17 -11.61
C SER A 178 13.31 -0.50 -12.90
N GLU A 179 12.12 0.06 -12.92
CA GLU A 179 11.58 0.74 -14.11
C GLU A 179 12.36 2.01 -14.44
N LEU A 180 12.67 2.85 -13.44
CA LEU A 180 13.47 4.06 -13.63
C LEU A 180 14.89 3.73 -14.14
N ARG A 181 15.51 2.66 -13.62
CA ARG A 181 16.81 2.19 -14.11
C ARG A 181 16.73 1.71 -15.56
N ARG A 182 15.67 0.99 -15.92
CA ARG A 182 15.45 0.45 -17.27
C ARG A 182 15.40 1.56 -18.32
N ILE A 183 14.83 2.71 -17.98
CA ILE A 183 14.75 3.88 -18.88
C ILE A 183 15.91 4.86 -18.69
N GLY A 184 16.86 4.59 -17.80
CA GLY A 184 18.00 5.46 -17.52
C GLY A 184 17.63 6.77 -16.80
N PHE A 185 16.50 6.78 -16.08
CA PHE A 185 16.03 7.95 -15.33
C PHE A 185 16.57 7.89 -13.90
N GLY A 186 17.49 8.80 -13.57
CA GLY A 186 18.09 8.87 -12.23
C GLY A 186 17.32 9.80 -11.30
N VAL A 187 17.09 9.37 -10.08
CA VAL A 187 16.50 10.20 -9.00
C VAL A 187 17.36 10.11 -7.75
N PRO A 188 17.44 11.17 -6.92
CA PRO A 188 18.01 11.07 -5.57
C PRO A 188 17.11 10.26 -4.65
N GLU A 189 17.63 9.89 -3.48
CA GLU A 189 16.82 9.27 -2.44
C GLU A 189 15.64 10.16 -2.05
N ILE A 190 14.45 9.55 -1.93
CA ILE A 190 13.18 10.20 -1.63
C ILE A 190 12.74 9.80 -0.23
N PRO A 191 12.33 10.73 0.65
CA PRO A 191 11.80 10.37 1.97
C PRO A 191 10.53 9.53 1.81
N CYS A 192 10.46 8.40 2.52
CA CYS A 192 9.36 7.46 2.43
C CYS A 192 8.85 7.04 3.80
N LEU A 193 7.54 6.89 3.91
CA LEU A 193 6.84 6.32 5.06
C LEU A 193 6.12 5.04 4.64
N ASP A 194 6.50 3.92 5.22
CA ASP A 194 5.79 2.66 5.06
C ASP A 194 4.67 2.56 6.10
N THR A 195 3.42 2.53 5.65
CA THR A 195 2.26 2.43 6.55
C THR A 195 2.07 1.02 7.12
N LEU A 196 2.59 -0.03 6.50
CA LEU A 196 2.66 -1.37 7.09
C LEU A 196 3.56 -1.36 8.34
N TRP A 197 4.77 -0.80 8.21
CA TRP A 197 5.69 -0.60 9.34
C TRP A 197 5.07 0.29 10.43
N LEU A 198 4.44 1.41 10.04
CA LEU A 198 3.79 2.32 10.99
C LEU A 198 2.64 1.63 11.73
N SER A 199 1.81 0.85 11.03
CA SER A 199 0.70 0.10 11.62
C SER A 199 1.17 -0.93 12.64
N ARG A 200 2.25 -1.68 12.34
CA ARG A 200 2.87 -2.62 13.28
C ARG A 200 3.39 -1.95 14.56
N ASN A 201 3.75 -0.69 14.49
CA ASN A 201 4.22 0.07 15.64
C ASN A 201 3.12 0.82 16.40
N ALA A 202 1.95 1.02 15.80
CA ALA A 202 0.88 1.84 16.34
C ALA A 202 -0.37 1.05 16.77
N LEU A 203 -0.55 -0.17 16.26
CA LEU A 203 -1.75 -0.98 16.45
C LEU A 203 -1.39 -2.38 16.95
N ASP A 204 -2.39 -3.04 17.54
CA ASP A 204 -2.34 -4.46 17.89
C ASP A 204 -3.45 -5.18 17.10
N LEU A 205 -3.07 -5.79 15.98
CA LEU A 205 -3.98 -6.41 15.02
C LEU A 205 -3.50 -7.84 14.70
N PRO A 206 -4.38 -8.75 14.29
CA PRO A 206 -4.00 -10.11 13.91
C PRO A 206 -3.07 -10.13 12.69
N ASN A 207 -3.24 -9.22 11.77
CA ASN A 207 -2.36 -8.95 10.65
C ASN A 207 -2.44 -7.46 10.27
N TYR A 208 -1.56 -7.01 9.39
CA TYR A 208 -1.45 -5.62 9.00
C TYR A 208 -1.68 -5.40 7.50
N LYS A 209 -2.46 -6.27 6.85
CA LYS A 209 -2.95 -6.04 5.48
C LYS A 209 -3.75 -4.74 5.42
N LEU A 210 -3.75 -4.06 4.27
CA LEU A 210 -4.47 -2.81 4.11
C LEU A 210 -5.95 -2.96 4.52
N ALA A 211 -6.61 -4.03 4.09
CA ALA A 211 -8.00 -4.35 4.46
C ALA A 211 -8.22 -4.44 5.98
N THR A 212 -7.30 -5.07 6.71
CA THR A 212 -7.38 -5.20 8.17
C THR A 212 -7.15 -3.86 8.87
N VAL A 213 -6.17 -3.09 8.41
CA VAL A 213 -5.88 -1.76 8.96
C VAL A 213 -7.03 -0.78 8.69
N THR A 214 -7.59 -0.76 7.48
CA THR A 214 -8.75 0.09 7.14
C THR A 214 -9.97 -0.28 7.95
N SER A 215 -10.25 -1.57 8.10
CA SER A 215 -11.35 -2.09 8.92
C SER A 215 -11.23 -1.67 10.39
N ALA A 216 -10.01 -1.72 10.97
CA ALA A 216 -9.75 -1.31 12.35
C ALA A 216 -10.07 0.18 12.60
N PHE A 217 -10.05 1.01 11.56
CA PHE A 217 -10.42 2.42 11.62
C PHE A 217 -11.84 2.71 11.10
N GLY A 218 -12.61 1.68 10.74
CA GLY A 218 -13.98 1.85 10.19
C GLY A 218 -13.99 2.46 8.78
N VAL A 219 -12.89 2.38 8.05
CA VAL A 219 -12.81 2.82 6.65
C VAL A 219 -13.33 1.70 5.76
N SER A 220 -14.35 2.01 4.95
CA SER A 220 -14.90 1.04 4.00
C SER A 220 -13.97 0.85 2.82
N GLU A 221 -13.82 -0.40 2.39
CA GLU A 221 -13.12 -0.72 1.15
C GLU A 221 -13.95 -0.25 -0.04
N ILE A 222 -13.35 0.57 -0.89
CA ILE A 222 -13.94 1.05 -2.14
C ILE A 222 -12.90 0.84 -3.23
N ASP A 223 -13.27 0.11 -4.29
CA ASP A 223 -12.40 -0.20 -5.42
C ASP A 223 -11.06 -0.86 -5.01
N ALA A 224 -11.07 -1.71 -3.96
CA ALA A 224 -9.90 -2.48 -3.53
C ALA A 224 -9.31 -3.28 -4.70
N HIS A 225 -7.98 -3.45 -4.70
CA HIS A 225 -7.22 -4.04 -5.80
C HIS A 225 -7.26 -3.21 -7.10
N THR A 226 -7.36 -1.90 -6.92
CA THR A 226 -7.00 -0.91 -7.93
C THR A 226 -6.02 0.05 -7.28
N ALA A 227 -4.96 0.43 -7.97
CA ALA A 227 -3.97 1.33 -7.39
C ALA A 227 -4.62 2.63 -6.86
N LEU A 228 -5.63 3.15 -7.54
CA LEU A 228 -6.34 4.35 -7.09
C LEU A 228 -7.21 4.10 -5.85
N GLY A 229 -7.88 2.95 -5.75
CA GLY A 229 -8.67 2.56 -4.58
C GLY A 229 -7.78 2.43 -3.35
N ASP A 230 -6.64 1.79 -3.50
CA ASP A 230 -5.72 1.51 -2.40
C ASP A 230 -5.06 2.79 -1.87
N VAL A 231 -4.59 3.73 -2.72
CA VAL A 231 -4.10 5.03 -2.22
C VAL A 231 -5.20 5.86 -1.54
N ARG A 232 -6.46 5.73 -1.99
CA ARG A 232 -7.60 6.40 -1.33
C ARG A 232 -7.85 5.84 0.06
N MET A 233 -7.78 4.52 0.22
CA MET A 233 -7.90 3.86 1.53
C MET A 233 -6.74 4.25 2.45
N VAL A 234 -5.50 4.17 1.99
CA VAL A 234 -4.33 4.61 2.77
C VAL A 234 -4.45 6.07 3.18
N SER A 235 -4.95 6.96 2.30
CA SER A 235 -5.10 8.39 2.60
C SER A 235 -6.07 8.67 3.75
N GLN A 236 -7.08 7.82 3.94
CA GLN A 236 -8.04 7.95 5.03
C GLN A 236 -7.47 7.44 6.36
N VAL A 237 -6.67 6.37 6.36
CA VAL A 237 -6.10 5.82 7.59
C VAL A 237 -4.82 6.52 8.04
N LEU A 238 -4.08 7.15 7.14
CA LEU A 238 -2.79 7.77 7.44
C LEU A 238 -2.88 8.82 8.56
N PRO A 239 -3.79 9.80 8.56
CA PRO A 239 -3.91 10.76 9.67
C PRO A 239 -4.21 10.09 11.01
N MET A 240 -4.99 9.02 11.01
CA MET A 240 -5.35 8.26 12.21
C MET A 240 -4.17 7.44 12.74
N LEU A 241 -3.34 6.88 11.85
CA LEU A 241 -2.10 6.20 12.20
C LEU A 241 -1.08 7.18 12.78
N LEU A 242 -0.90 8.35 12.14
CA LEU A 242 0.02 9.39 12.60
C LEU A 242 -0.37 9.92 14.00
N ALA A 243 -1.67 10.02 14.29
CA ALA A 243 -2.16 10.45 15.60
C ALA A 243 -1.83 9.46 16.73
N LYS A 244 -1.62 8.18 16.41
CA LYS A 244 -1.24 7.13 17.39
C LYS A 244 0.26 6.93 17.51
N GLY A 245 1.02 7.38 16.51
CA GLY A 245 2.44 7.08 16.39
C GLY A 245 3.34 8.04 17.19
N LYS A 246 4.61 7.67 17.23
CA LYS A 246 5.71 8.54 17.67
C LYS A 246 6.03 9.53 16.56
N VAL A 247 6.81 10.57 16.92
CA VAL A 247 7.32 11.54 15.94
C VAL A 247 8.18 10.83 14.88
N LEU A 248 7.86 11.06 13.62
CA LEU A 248 8.57 10.49 12.47
C LEU A 248 9.74 11.38 12.08
N LYS A 249 10.86 10.75 11.75
CA LYS A 249 12.09 11.40 11.29
C LYS A 249 12.56 10.81 9.97
N PHE A 250 13.11 11.65 9.12
CA PHE A 250 13.57 11.31 7.77
C PHE A 250 15.00 11.76 7.56
N GLN A 251 15.82 10.92 6.92
CA GLN A 251 17.20 11.26 6.56
C GLN A 251 17.27 11.96 5.21
N ALA A 252 16.46 11.55 4.25
CA ALA A 252 16.33 12.26 2.97
C ALA A 252 15.40 13.46 3.11
N VAL A 253 15.55 14.42 2.19
CA VAL A 253 14.67 15.58 2.05
C VAL A 253 13.84 15.44 0.79
N PRO A 254 12.62 16.00 0.74
CA PRO A 254 11.82 16.01 -0.46
C PRO A 254 12.56 16.68 -1.63
N ILE A 255 12.40 16.09 -2.80
CA ILE A 255 12.98 16.62 -4.04
C ILE A 255 11.94 17.45 -4.78
N GLU A 256 12.39 18.50 -5.48
CA GLU A 256 11.57 19.28 -6.38
C GLU A 256 11.90 18.87 -7.82
N LEU A 257 10.96 18.19 -8.46
CA LEU A 257 11.04 17.84 -9.88
C LEU A 257 9.86 18.48 -10.60
N LYS A 258 10.11 19.02 -11.78
CA LYS A 258 9.06 19.57 -12.64
C LYS A 258 9.06 18.81 -13.94
N HIS A 259 7.88 18.42 -14.39
CA HIS A 259 7.66 17.94 -15.73
C HIS A 259 7.73 19.10 -16.72
N ASP A 260 8.25 18.86 -17.90
CA ASP A 260 8.43 19.91 -18.93
C ASP A 260 7.11 20.40 -19.57
N GLY A 261 5.97 19.87 -19.10
CA GLY A 261 4.64 20.22 -19.61
C GLY A 261 4.27 19.50 -20.91
N SER A 262 5.05 18.50 -21.35
CA SER A 262 4.68 17.67 -22.49
C SER A 262 3.37 16.93 -22.19
N SER A 263 2.43 16.99 -23.16
CA SER A 263 1.12 16.34 -23.03
C SER A 263 1.26 14.83 -23.16
N ILE A 264 0.96 14.11 -22.10
CA ILE A 264 0.91 12.64 -22.10
C ILE A 264 -0.56 12.23 -22.21
N LYS A 265 -0.85 11.30 -23.12
CA LYS A 265 -2.17 10.68 -23.20
C LYS A 265 -2.30 9.63 -22.10
N LEU A 266 -2.84 10.02 -20.97
CA LEU A 266 -3.11 9.10 -19.88
C LEU A 266 -4.30 8.18 -20.20
N LYS A 267 -4.27 6.97 -19.69
CA LYS A 267 -5.37 6.00 -19.80
C LYS A 267 -5.74 5.52 -18.39
N THR A 268 -6.86 6.00 -17.89
CA THR A 268 -7.38 5.57 -16.59
C THR A 268 -8.23 4.31 -16.75
N ARG A 269 -8.25 3.50 -15.71
CA ARG A 269 -9.16 2.36 -15.61
C ARG A 269 -10.61 2.85 -15.59
N VAL A 270 -11.48 2.21 -16.34
CA VAL A 270 -12.92 2.43 -16.21
C VAL A 270 -13.36 1.71 -14.93
N SER A 271 -13.69 2.48 -13.88
CA SER A 271 -14.13 1.94 -12.60
C SER A 271 -15.52 1.30 -12.74
N ASN A 272 -15.55 0.01 -13.05
CA ASN A 272 -16.73 -0.84 -12.96
C ASN A 272 -16.45 -2.09 -12.12
N LEU A 273 -15.56 -1.96 -11.12
CA LEU A 273 -15.41 -3.04 -10.15
C LEU A 273 -16.64 -2.98 -9.24
N SER A 274 -17.57 -3.90 -9.47
CA SER A 274 -18.62 -4.22 -8.51
C SER A 274 -17.99 -4.43 -7.15
N LYS A 275 -18.60 -3.87 -6.07
CA LYS A 275 -18.29 -4.25 -4.69
C LYS A 275 -18.18 -5.77 -4.66
N GLY A 276 -16.96 -6.30 -4.44
CA GLY A 276 -16.79 -7.71 -4.19
C GLY A 276 -17.68 -8.05 -3.02
N GLU A 277 -18.56 -9.05 -3.19
CA GLU A 277 -19.32 -9.56 -2.06
C GLU A 277 -18.34 -9.87 -0.94
N GLU A 278 -18.63 -9.39 0.27
CA GLU A 278 -17.88 -9.75 1.48
C GLU A 278 -18.01 -11.25 1.66
N GLY A 279 -17.08 -11.98 1.05
CA GLY A 279 -17.12 -13.45 1.07
C GLY A 279 -16.64 -13.97 2.42
N TRP A 280 -17.22 -15.09 2.86
CA TRP A 280 -16.79 -15.82 4.06
C TRP A 280 -15.26 -16.01 4.12
N MET A 281 -14.61 -16.35 2.99
CA MET A 281 -13.15 -16.50 2.91
C MET A 281 -12.41 -15.18 3.20
N LYS A 282 -12.89 -14.04 2.68
CA LYS A 282 -12.28 -12.72 2.93
C LYS A 282 -12.33 -12.36 4.41
N ASN A 283 -13.46 -12.64 5.08
CA ASN A 283 -13.61 -12.41 6.52
C ASN A 283 -12.63 -13.26 7.34
N ILE A 284 -12.44 -14.53 6.96
CA ILE A 284 -11.45 -15.40 7.59
C ILE A 284 -10.04 -14.87 7.35
N MET A 285 -9.70 -14.48 6.12
CA MET A 285 -8.38 -13.99 5.78
C MET A 285 -8.00 -12.70 6.51
N ASN A 286 -8.96 -11.82 6.77
CA ASN A 286 -8.73 -10.60 7.56
C ASN A 286 -8.45 -10.88 9.04
N LYS A 287 -8.89 -12.03 9.55
CA LYS A 287 -8.64 -12.48 10.92
C LYS A 287 -7.41 -13.36 11.06
N LEU A 288 -6.81 -13.84 9.97
CA LEU A 288 -5.72 -14.81 10.00
C LEU A 288 -4.45 -14.18 10.60
N PRO A 289 -3.95 -14.66 11.77
CA PRO A 289 -2.76 -14.09 12.39
C PRO A 289 -1.49 -14.36 11.55
N GLU A 290 -0.69 -13.34 11.30
CA GLU A 290 0.61 -13.49 10.59
C GLU A 290 1.52 -14.51 11.28
N SER A 291 1.50 -14.53 12.62
CA SER A 291 2.32 -15.43 13.43
C SER A 291 1.97 -16.91 13.26
N SER A 292 0.71 -17.24 12.94
CA SER A 292 0.27 -18.63 12.80
C SER A 292 0.82 -19.32 11.55
N LEU A 293 1.18 -18.54 10.54
CA LEU A 293 1.67 -19.05 9.27
C LEU A 293 3.18 -19.34 9.28
N GLY A 294 3.91 -18.82 10.28
CA GLY A 294 5.35 -19.01 10.41
C GLY A 294 6.14 -18.51 9.20
N LEU A 295 5.62 -17.49 8.54
CA LEU A 295 6.22 -16.89 7.35
C LEU A 295 7.29 -15.91 7.77
N SER A 296 8.49 -16.12 7.27
CA SER A 296 9.63 -15.22 7.47
C SER A 296 9.94 -14.38 6.23
N ASP A 297 9.30 -14.70 5.10
CA ASP A 297 9.58 -14.06 3.83
C ASP A 297 8.32 -13.54 3.13
N GLU A 298 8.52 -12.45 2.42
CA GLU A 298 7.52 -11.67 1.70
C GLU A 298 6.83 -12.47 0.58
N VAL A 299 7.55 -13.40 -0.01
CA VAL A 299 7.08 -14.17 -1.16
C VAL A 299 6.10 -15.25 -0.75
N SER A 300 6.35 -15.92 0.37
CA SER A 300 5.42 -16.88 0.97
C SER A 300 4.12 -16.19 1.37
N PHE A 301 4.22 -14.95 1.86
CA PHE A 301 3.03 -14.15 2.21
C PHE A 301 2.20 -13.81 0.97
N ALA A 302 2.84 -13.32 -0.09
CA ALA A 302 2.19 -13.00 -1.36
C ALA A 302 1.57 -14.26 -2.02
N TYR A 303 2.22 -15.42 -1.91
CA TYR A 303 1.64 -16.67 -2.37
C TYR A 303 0.34 -17.01 -1.64
N LEU A 304 0.32 -16.86 -0.31
CA LEU A 304 -0.89 -17.12 0.48
C LEU A 304 -2.00 -16.10 0.21
N GLU A 305 -1.64 -14.87 -0.07
CA GLU A 305 -2.61 -13.85 -0.48
C GLU A 305 -3.25 -14.23 -1.80
N LEU A 306 -2.46 -14.57 -2.81
CA LEU A 306 -2.93 -15.08 -4.09
C LEU A 306 -3.80 -16.33 -3.92
N LEU A 307 -3.35 -17.28 -3.10
CA LEU A 307 -4.10 -18.51 -2.78
C LEU A 307 -5.46 -18.20 -2.14
N SER A 308 -5.50 -17.25 -1.21
CA SER A 308 -6.74 -16.88 -0.53
C SER A 308 -7.75 -16.23 -1.47
N GLN A 309 -7.28 -15.42 -2.41
CA GLN A 309 -8.13 -14.82 -3.44
C GLN A 309 -8.63 -15.87 -4.41
N SER A 310 -7.77 -16.79 -4.87
CA SER A 310 -8.16 -17.93 -5.71
C SER A 310 -9.20 -18.84 -5.04
N LEU A 311 -9.18 -18.91 -3.71
CA LEU A 311 -10.15 -19.72 -2.93
C LEU A 311 -11.41 -18.92 -2.52
N SER A 312 -11.58 -17.68 -2.96
CA SER A 312 -12.72 -16.84 -2.57
C SER A 312 -14.08 -17.47 -2.87
N ASP A 313 -14.20 -18.19 -3.98
CA ASP A 313 -15.36 -19.01 -4.36
C ASP A 313 -15.20 -20.49 -3.99
N SER A 314 -14.19 -20.85 -3.22
CA SER A 314 -13.82 -22.21 -2.81
C SER A 314 -13.46 -23.14 -3.97
N LYS A 315 -12.92 -22.62 -5.07
CA LYS A 315 -12.46 -23.40 -6.22
C LYS A 315 -11.29 -22.69 -6.90
N ILE A 316 -10.25 -23.44 -7.27
CA ILE A 316 -9.13 -22.93 -8.04
C ILE A 316 -9.35 -23.25 -9.51
N THR A 317 -9.46 -22.24 -10.36
CA THR A 317 -9.56 -22.40 -11.81
C THR A 317 -8.21 -22.79 -12.41
N GLY A 318 -8.23 -23.28 -13.65
CA GLY A 318 -6.98 -23.67 -14.34
C GLY A 318 -6.00 -22.50 -14.54
N ASP A 319 -6.50 -21.27 -14.68
CA ASP A 319 -5.66 -20.10 -14.86
C ASP A 319 -5.11 -19.61 -13.50
N GLU A 320 -5.88 -19.65 -12.44
CA GLU A 320 -5.41 -19.39 -11.07
C GLU A 320 -4.33 -20.40 -10.65
N ALA A 321 -4.55 -21.68 -10.94
CA ALA A 321 -3.54 -22.73 -10.68
C ALA A 321 -2.22 -22.46 -11.40
N LYS A 322 -2.26 -22.00 -12.67
CA LYS A 322 -1.06 -21.60 -13.42
C LYS A 322 -0.34 -20.40 -12.78
N GLN A 323 -1.08 -19.40 -12.33
CA GLN A 323 -0.53 -18.22 -11.68
C GLN A 323 0.09 -18.56 -10.33
N LEU A 324 -0.60 -19.37 -9.52
CA LEU A 324 -0.06 -19.89 -8.26
C LEU A 324 1.23 -20.70 -8.48
N ALA A 325 1.25 -21.60 -9.49
CA ALA A 325 2.44 -22.36 -9.82
C ALA A 325 3.60 -21.47 -10.30
N LYS A 326 3.31 -20.46 -11.10
CA LYS A 326 4.30 -19.48 -11.56
C LYS A 326 4.89 -18.69 -10.40
N LEU A 327 4.05 -18.22 -9.50
CA LEU A 327 4.47 -17.51 -8.31
C LEU A 327 5.32 -18.39 -7.39
N ALA A 328 4.88 -19.60 -7.11
CA ALA A 328 5.64 -20.58 -6.33
C ALA A 328 7.01 -20.86 -6.95
N GLY A 329 7.06 -21.02 -8.28
CA GLY A 329 8.32 -21.24 -9.01
C GLY A 329 9.28 -20.05 -8.92
N SER A 330 8.79 -18.83 -9.08
CA SER A 330 9.59 -17.59 -8.95
C SER A 330 10.09 -17.38 -7.52
N ALA A 331 9.34 -17.85 -6.55
CA ALA A 331 9.69 -17.84 -5.13
C ALA A 331 10.67 -18.93 -4.72
N GLY A 332 10.99 -19.86 -5.60
CA GLY A 332 11.79 -21.03 -5.26
C GLY A 332 11.10 -22.00 -4.29
N LEU A 333 9.77 -21.95 -4.16
CA LEU A 333 8.99 -22.84 -3.31
C LEU A 333 8.92 -24.23 -3.95
N GLY A 334 9.54 -25.22 -3.34
CA GLY A 334 9.44 -26.61 -3.75
C GLY A 334 8.09 -27.23 -3.32
N ALA A 335 7.75 -28.40 -3.91
CA ALA A 335 6.48 -29.07 -3.66
C ALA A 335 6.23 -29.36 -2.16
N GLU A 336 7.26 -29.75 -1.40
CA GLU A 336 7.15 -30.03 0.03
C GLU A 336 6.90 -28.75 0.84
N GLN A 337 7.55 -27.65 0.49
CA GLN A 337 7.32 -26.35 1.13
C GLN A 337 5.90 -25.85 0.86
N LEU A 338 5.41 -25.99 -0.37
CA LEU A 338 4.02 -25.66 -0.72
C LEU A 338 3.02 -26.50 0.05
N ARG A 339 3.26 -27.81 0.17
CA ARG A 339 2.38 -28.70 0.95
C ARG A 339 2.29 -28.26 2.41
N GLN A 340 3.44 -27.97 3.04
CA GLN A 340 3.49 -27.48 4.42
C GLN A 340 2.81 -26.13 4.57
N LEU A 341 2.93 -25.25 3.57
CA LEU A 341 2.29 -23.96 3.56
C LEU A 341 0.77 -24.09 3.44
N HIS A 342 0.28 -24.97 2.57
CA HIS A 342 -1.13 -25.29 2.42
C HIS A 342 -1.73 -25.90 3.69
N GLU A 343 -1.01 -26.83 4.35
CA GLU A 343 -1.45 -27.44 5.61
C GLU A 343 -1.59 -26.40 6.72
N LYS A 344 -0.59 -25.53 6.89
CA LYS A 344 -0.65 -24.42 7.87
C LYS A 344 -1.77 -23.45 7.57
N PHE A 345 -1.92 -23.07 6.31
CA PHE A 345 -3.01 -22.20 5.86
C PHE A 345 -4.37 -22.82 6.20
N PHE A 346 -4.58 -24.07 5.82
CA PHE A 346 -5.85 -24.77 6.07
C PHE A 346 -6.14 -24.91 7.56
N ALA A 347 -5.17 -25.30 8.37
CA ALA A 347 -5.30 -25.39 9.83
C ALA A 347 -5.72 -24.05 10.46
N SER A 348 -5.17 -22.95 9.96
CA SER A 348 -5.53 -21.61 10.44
C SER A 348 -6.94 -21.19 9.99
N VAL A 349 -7.34 -21.54 8.77
CA VAL A 349 -8.71 -21.32 8.27
C VAL A 349 -9.73 -22.14 9.06
N GLU A 350 -9.41 -23.41 9.36
CA GLU A 350 -10.26 -24.30 10.17
C GLU A 350 -10.41 -23.79 11.62
N ALA A 351 -9.31 -23.35 12.23
CA ALA A 351 -9.34 -22.78 13.59
C ALA A 351 -10.21 -21.52 13.66
N LEU A 352 -10.15 -20.65 12.68
CA LEU A 352 -11.00 -19.45 12.61
C LEU A 352 -12.46 -19.77 12.33
N ALA A 353 -12.75 -20.79 11.52
CA ALA A 353 -14.12 -21.26 11.31
C ALA A 353 -14.74 -21.86 12.57
N LEU A 354 -13.91 -22.32 13.52
CA LEU A 354 -14.32 -22.86 14.83
C LEU A 354 -14.38 -21.79 15.93
N GLU A 355 -14.07 -20.53 15.65
CA GLU A 355 -13.92 -19.47 16.67
C GLU A 355 -15.19 -19.26 17.50
N ASP A 356 -16.37 -19.41 16.91
CA ASP A 356 -17.67 -19.33 17.60
C ASP A 356 -18.12 -20.65 18.25
N GLY A 357 -17.30 -21.71 18.13
CA GLY A 357 -17.55 -23.04 18.70
C GLY A 357 -18.52 -23.90 17.90
N VAL A 358 -19.04 -23.46 16.76
CA VAL A 358 -20.00 -24.18 15.92
C VAL A 358 -19.67 -24.05 14.46
N VAL A 359 -19.25 -25.13 13.81
CA VAL A 359 -19.13 -25.15 12.34
C VAL A 359 -20.48 -25.46 11.74
N SER A 360 -21.05 -24.53 11.01
CA SER A 360 -22.29 -24.76 10.28
C SER A 360 -22.09 -25.79 9.15
N ASN A 361 -23.17 -26.45 8.72
CA ASN A 361 -23.09 -27.35 7.58
C ASN A 361 -22.60 -26.68 6.28
N VAL A 362 -22.78 -25.38 6.14
CA VAL A 362 -22.31 -24.62 4.99
C VAL A 362 -20.79 -24.40 5.08
N GLU A 363 -20.29 -24.05 6.24
CA GLU A 363 -18.85 -23.89 6.49
C GLU A 363 -18.10 -25.21 6.38
N ALA A 364 -18.63 -26.29 6.95
CA ALA A 364 -18.07 -27.63 6.81
C ALA A 364 -17.88 -28.05 5.34
N LYS A 365 -18.90 -27.81 4.49
CA LYS A 365 -18.80 -28.08 3.05
C LYS A 365 -17.77 -27.20 2.35
N LYS A 366 -17.63 -25.94 2.76
CA LYS A 366 -16.60 -25.03 2.22
C LYS A 366 -15.19 -25.49 2.62
N LEU A 367 -15.00 -25.86 3.89
CA LEU A 367 -13.73 -26.39 4.38
C LEU A 367 -13.32 -27.67 3.64
N GLU A 368 -14.24 -28.62 3.47
CA GLU A 368 -13.97 -29.84 2.69
C GLU A 368 -13.54 -29.53 1.25
N LYS A 369 -14.23 -28.57 0.61
CA LYS A 369 -13.92 -28.17 -0.75
C LYS A 369 -12.53 -27.53 -0.83
N ILE A 370 -12.20 -26.61 0.07
CA ILE A 370 -10.88 -25.97 0.14
C ILE A 370 -9.79 -27.00 0.37
N LYS A 371 -9.98 -27.93 1.31
CA LYS A 371 -9.04 -29.01 1.59
C LYS A 371 -8.72 -29.83 0.34
N LYS A 372 -9.75 -30.17 -0.44
CA LYS A 372 -9.61 -30.88 -1.71
C LYS A 372 -8.83 -30.06 -2.76
N GLU A 373 -9.12 -28.76 -2.91
CA GLU A 373 -8.43 -27.89 -3.87
C GLU A 373 -6.96 -27.71 -3.49
N LEU A 374 -6.63 -27.70 -2.20
CA LEU A 374 -5.25 -27.62 -1.70
C LEU A 374 -4.46 -28.94 -1.83
N GLY A 375 -5.13 -30.06 -2.11
CA GLY A 375 -4.52 -31.37 -2.23
C GLY A 375 -4.01 -31.97 -0.91
N ILE A 376 -4.63 -31.63 0.22
CA ILE A 376 -4.26 -32.04 1.59
C ILE A 376 -5.37 -32.85 2.27
#